data_55f3dd330aafb8b945cc5c3449b3ed17
#
_entry.id   55f3dd330aafb8b945cc5c3449b3ed17
#
_cell.length_a   1.000
_cell.length_b   1.000
_cell.length_c   1.000
_cell.angle_alpha   90.00
_cell.angle_beta   90.00
_cell.angle_gamma   90.00
#
_symmetry.space_group_name_H-M   'P 1'
#
loop_
_entity.id
_entity.type
_entity.pdbx_description
1 polymer ?
#
loop_
_entity_poly.entity_id
_entity_poly.type
_entity_poly.pdbx_seq_one_letter_code
_entity_poly.pdbx_strand_id
1 'polypeptide(L)'
;MRTRPPQRAMLWAPLLATLLLVLAGAFPARAAASDAVSACALRGTTGWTDEGHDTDYSVFRRPTGTVRVGMIFVDFPDAPATEAPADDAAQITPGADWLWNASYGKVWLAISQHRQWVRMPHASTDYGFARGLTHEAHEAYIKDAVAAADPYVDFSRYDMLYVVPTRNASAISFTPTYIHDPATVGVRADGTLLKWAVTFGQDMWHWGPKLVAHETGHTFGLPDLYAFTGADAHRFVAGWDVMGLIGGPGSQYFAWQSWKLGWTADGQVVCRASAGSDTVYLTAVEYGSGTKMAVVRTGPTTAYVVESRRAVQADGGVCSTGALVYKIDTSVQTGQGPVQVVDAKPYATPAAGCRPLDDAPFWAGESFTDAAAGVRVEVLAADGYGETVRVTKW
;
A
#
# COMPACT_ATOMS: atom_id res chain seq x y z
N MET A 1 -28.94 -79.42 -26.80
CA MET A 1 -29.41 -80.26 -25.67
C MET A 1 -29.56 -79.31 -24.48
N ARG A 2 -30.82 -79.01 -24.15
CA ARG A 2 -31.46 -79.28 -22.85
C ARG A 2 -30.69 -78.63 -21.66
N THR A 3 -31.23 -77.81 -20.76
CA THR A 3 -32.57 -77.59 -20.25
C THR A 3 -32.55 -76.35 -19.32
N ARG A 4 -33.59 -75.49 -19.40
CA ARG A 4 -34.09 -74.72 -18.22
C ARG A 4 -34.90 -75.72 -17.35
N PRO A 5 -35.24 -75.46 -16.11
CA PRO A 5 -35.64 -74.31 -15.30
C PRO A 5 -35.27 -74.48 -13.80
N PRO A 6 -35.98 -73.94 -12.80
CA PRO A 6 -37.08 -72.99 -12.74
C PRO A 6 -36.95 -71.82 -11.76
N GLN A 7 -37.88 -70.89 -11.92
CA GLN A 7 -38.26 -69.86 -10.96
C GLN A 7 -38.69 -70.41 -9.62
N ARG A 8 -38.40 -69.77 -8.54
CA ARG A 8 -39.22 -69.70 -7.35
C ARG A 8 -39.34 -68.29 -6.83
N ALA A 9 -40.55 -67.92 -6.67
CA ALA A 9 -41.05 -66.64 -6.17
C ALA A 9 -41.08 -66.60 -4.64
N MET A 10 -41.21 -65.36 -4.17
CA MET A 10 -41.78 -64.92 -2.89
C MET A 10 -40.91 -65.03 -1.64
N LEU A 11 -40.64 -63.92 -1.01
CA LEU A 11 -41.47 -63.55 0.16
C LEU A 11 -41.08 -62.08 0.59
N TRP A 12 -42.15 -61.40 0.86
CA TRP A 12 -42.26 -60.09 1.45
C TRP A 12 -41.58 -59.94 2.81
N ALA A 13 -40.92 -58.86 3.08
CA ALA A 13 -40.86 -58.30 4.42
C ALA A 13 -40.84 -56.76 4.36
N PRO A 14 -41.58 -56.08 5.22
CA PRO A 14 -41.92 -54.69 5.06
C PRO A 14 -40.98 -53.77 5.79
N LEU A 15 -40.86 -52.56 5.26
CA LEU A 15 -40.77 -51.27 5.90
C LEU A 15 -40.02 -51.17 7.25
N LEU A 16 -38.91 -50.47 7.20
CA LEU A 16 -38.56 -49.48 8.21
C LEU A 16 -38.08 -48.24 7.46
N ALA A 17 -39.03 -47.35 7.17
CA ALA A 17 -38.73 -45.97 6.77
C ALA A 17 -38.27 -45.24 8.02
N THR A 18 -36.96 -45.19 8.23
CA THR A 18 -36.35 -44.29 9.20
C THR A 18 -36.41 -42.91 8.61
N LEU A 19 -37.36 -42.11 9.09
CA LEU A 19 -37.49 -40.69 8.87
C LEU A 19 -36.29 -40.00 9.53
N LEU A 20 -35.20 -39.79 8.78
CA LEU A 20 -34.13 -38.86 9.15
C LEU A 20 -34.72 -37.46 9.02
N LEU A 21 -35.20 -36.91 10.14
CA LEU A 21 -35.38 -35.48 10.31
C LEU A 21 -33.99 -34.84 10.23
N VAL A 22 -33.58 -34.40 9.05
CA VAL A 22 -32.51 -33.43 8.90
C VAL A 22 -33.04 -32.13 9.50
N LEU A 23 -32.70 -31.87 10.74
CA LEU A 23 -32.73 -30.52 11.29
C LEU A 23 -31.80 -29.68 10.41
N ALA A 24 -32.35 -29.11 9.36
CA ALA A 24 -31.73 -28.00 8.65
C ALA A 24 -31.67 -26.83 9.66
N GLY A 25 -30.63 -26.81 10.45
CA GLY A 25 -30.28 -25.61 11.19
C GLY A 25 -30.12 -24.52 10.14
N ALA A 26 -31.07 -23.58 10.10
CA ALA A 26 -30.92 -22.37 9.32
C ALA A 26 -29.67 -21.63 9.87
N PHE A 27 -28.52 -21.86 9.26
CA PHE A 27 -27.41 -20.95 9.43
C PHE A 27 -27.92 -19.59 8.95
N PRO A 28 -27.82 -18.53 9.76
CA PRO A 28 -28.22 -17.22 9.30
C PRO A 28 -27.45 -16.95 7.99
N ALA A 29 -28.19 -16.69 6.93
CA ALA A 29 -27.61 -16.32 5.65
C ALA A 29 -26.64 -15.16 5.92
N ARG A 30 -25.36 -15.39 5.66
CA ARG A 30 -24.34 -14.35 5.74
C ARG A 30 -24.81 -13.27 4.77
N ALA A 31 -25.19 -12.10 5.30
CA ALA A 31 -25.57 -10.96 4.50
C ALA A 31 -24.48 -10.74 3.44
N ALA A 32 -24.89 -10.42 2.23
CA ALA A 32 -23.98 -10.26 1.10
C ALA A 32 -22.77 -9.41 1.51
N ALA A 33 -21.57 -9.99 1.42
CA ALA A 33 -20.35 -9.41 1.99
C ALA A 33 -20.04 -8.01 1.41
N SER A 34 -20.53 -7.69 0.20
CA SER A 34 -20.27 -6.43 -0.50
C SER A 34 -20.94 -5.20 0.14
N ASP A 35 -22.16 -5.28 0.62
CA ASP A 35 -22.86 -4.12 1.20
C ASP A 35 -22.33 -3.80 2.60
N ALA A 36 -21.99 -4.82 3.39
CA ALA A 36 -21.40 -4.61 4.70
C ALA A 36 -20.00 -3.98 4.62
N VAL A 37 -19.18 -4.38 3.65
CA VAL A 37 -17.80 -3.89 3.46
C VAL A 37 -17.79 -2.45 2.95
N SER A 38 -18.68 -2.09 2.04
CA SER A 38 -18.80 -0.72 1.53
C SER A 38 -19.10 0.31 2.64
N ALA A 39 -19.75 -0.10 3.75
CA ALA A 39 -19.97 0.77 4.90
C ALA A 39 -18.67 1.16 5.62
N CYS A 40 -17.59 0.38 5.47
CA CYS A 40 -16.28 0.67 6.04
C CYS A 40 -15.31 1.34 5.04
N ALA A 41 -15.65 1.42 3.75
CA ALA A 41 -14.89 2.14 2.74
C ALA A 41 -15.11 3.66 2.93
N LEU A 42 -14.30 4.27 3.80
CA LEU A 42 -14.41 5.68 4.13
C LEU A 42 -14.04 6.54 2.92
N ARG A 43 -14.68 7.69 2.77
CA ARG A 43 -14.38 8.65 1.71
C ARG A 43 -13.26 9.60 2.14
N GLY A 44 -12.45 10.00 1.17
CA GLY A 44 -11.47 11.07 1.35
C GLY A 44 -12.15 12.44 1.45
N THR A 45 -11.51 13.36 2.14
CA THR A 45 -12.01 14.73 2.32
C THR A 45 -10.94 15.80 2.12
N THR A 46 -9.70 15.41 1.84
CA THR A 46 -8.58 16.37 1.74
C THR A 46 -8.45 17.01 0.35
N GLY A 47 -9.11 16.44 -0.66
CA GLY A 47 -9.04 16.91 -2.05
C GLY A 47 -7.71 16.59 -2.77
N TRP A 48 -6.81 15.82 -2.15
CA TRP A 48 -5.53 15.40 -2.68
C TRP A 48 -5.22 13.96 -2.25
N THR A 49 -3.94 13.58 -2.08
CA THR A 49 -3.58 12.28 -1.52
C THR A 49 -4.12 12.13 -0.10
N ASP A 50 -4.88 11.09 0.16
CA ASP A 50 -5.47 10.77 1.45
C ASP A 50 -5.73 9.26 1.59
N GLU A 51 -6.32 8.84 2.70
CA GLU A 51 -6.64 7.44 2.98
C GLU A 51 -8.06 7.03 2.56
N GLY A 52 -8.79 7.89 1.84
CA GLY A 52 -10.14 7.58 1.36
C GLY A 52 -10.18 6.56 0.24
N HIS A 53 -11.26 5.78 0.17
CA HIS A 53 -11.47 4.74 -0.86
C HIS A 53 -12.08 5.26 -2.16
N ASP A 54 -12.31 6.56 -2.27
CA ASP A 54 -12.88 7.22 -3.45
C ASP A 54 -11.81 7.97 -4.28
N THR A 55 -10.63 7.37 -4.41
CA THR A 55 -9.51 7.91 -5.20
C THR A 55 -9.96 8.29 -6.61
N ASP A 56 -9.75 9.54 -7.00
CA ASP A 56 -10.04 10.02 -8.36
C ASP A 56 -8.96 9.55 -9.36
N TYR A 57 -9.24 8.45 -10.04
CA TYR A 57 -8.35 7.91 -11.07
C TYR A 57 -8.36 8.69 -12.39
N SER A 58 -9.00 9.83 -12.48
CA SER A 58 -8.75 10.80 -13.56
C SER A 58 -7.47 11.62 -13.28
N VAL A 59 -7.13 11.81 -12.01
CA VAL A 59 -5.94 12.49 -11.48
C VAL A 59 -4.84 11.50 -11.17
N PHE A 60 -5.14 10.47 -10.38
CA PHE A 60 -4.19 9.45 -9.94
C PHE A 60 -4.11 8.27 -10.90
N ARG A 61 -2.98 7.59 -10.92
CA ARG A 61 -2.78 6.38 -11.73
C ARG A 61 -3.48 5.18 -11.09
N ARG A 62 -4.20 4.39 -11.87
CA ARG A 62 -4.76 3.11 -11.36
C ARG A 62 -3.63 2.16 -10.97
N PRO A 63 -3.64 1.64 -9.73
CA PRO A 63 -2.53 0.84 -9.18
C PRO A 63 -2.65 -0.65 -9.54
N THR A 64 -3.10 -0.96 -10.74
CA THR A 64 -3.29 -2.35 -11.20
C THR A 64 -2.85 -2.53 -12.64
N GLY A 65 -2.48 -3.76 -12.99
CA GLY A 65 -1.99 -4.11 -14.32
C GLY A 65 -0.57 -3.62 -14.58
N THR A 66 -0.21 -3.49 -15.84
CA THR A 66 1.11 -3.00 -16.24
C THR A 66 1.13 -1.48 -16.31
N VAL A 67 2.10 -0.86 -15.65
CA VAL A 67 2.45 0.55 -15.77
C VAL A 67 3.73 0.64 -16.60
N ARG A 68 3.66 1.22 -17.79
CA ARG A 68 4.81 1.41 -18.66
C ARG A 68 5.56 2.65 -18.21
N VAL A 69 6.79 2.46 -17.73
CA VAL A 69 7.62 3.53 -17.19
C VAL A 69 8.78 3.81 -18.12
N GLY A 70 8.89 5.04 -18.62
CA GLY A 70 10.10 5.53 -19.28
C GLY A 70 11.10 6.01 -18.22
N MET A 71 12.32 5.50 -18.22
CA MET A 71 13.37 5.98 -17.34
C MET A 71 14.43 6.70 -18.16
N ILE A 72 14.58 7.99 -17.92
CA ILE A 72 15.57 8.88 -18.57
C ILE A 72 16.62 9.33 -17.56
N PHE A 73 17.83 9.57 -18.04
CA PHE A 73 18.98 9.94 -17.23
C PHE A 73 19.45 11.34 -17.64
N VAL A 74 19.57 12.25 -16.67
CA VAL A 74 19.90 13.65 -16.94
C VAL A 74 21.17 14.06 -16.22
N ASP A 75 22.03 14.85 -16.91
CA ASP A 75 23.13 15.52 -16.29
C ASP A 75 23.05 17.05 -16.52
N PHE A 76 23.90 17.83 -15.90
CA PHE A 76 23.79 19.29 -15.88
C PHE A 76 25.10 19.97 -16.30
N PRO A 77 25.04 21.25 -16.74
CA PRO A 77 26.26 22.01 -17.04
C PRO A 77 27.24 22.12 -15.87
N ASP A 78 26.72 22.25 -14.64
CA ASP A 78 27.48 22.33 -13.38
C ASP A 78 27.78 20.95 -12.76
N ALA A 79 27.11 19.90 -13.21
CA ALA A 79 27.24 18.53 -12.71
C ALA A 79 27.19 17.52 -13.88
N PRO A 80 28.23 17.46 -14.72
CA PRO A 80 28.30 16.48 -15.80
C PRO A 80 28.44 15.07 -15.21
N ALA A 81 27.78 14.10 -15.84
CA ALA A 81 27.84 12.71 -15.40
C ALA A 81 29.25 12.12 -15.55
N THR A 82 29.65 11.30 -14.58
CA THR A 82 30.92 10.56 -14.59
C THR A 82 30.73 9.05 -14.49
N GLU A 83 29.53 8.62 -14.14
CA GLU A 83 29.11 7.22 -14.04
C GLU A 83 28.28 6.80 -15.26
N ALA A 84 28.04 5.50 -15.40
CA ALA A 84 27.16 4.99 -16.42
C ALA A 84 25.70 5.01 -15.93
N PRO A 85 24.70 5.32 -16.80
CA PRO A 85 23.27 5.28 -16.44
C PRO A 85 22.81 3.94 -15.85
N ALA A 86 23.50 2.85 -16.19
CA ALA A 86 23.21 1.52 -15.69
C ALA A 86 23.46 1.38 -14.19
N ASP A 87 24.41 2.12 -13.63
CA ASP A 87 24.76 2.08 -12.21
C ASP A 87 23.64 2.72 -11.39
N ASP A 88 23.09 3.83 -11.85
CA ASP A 88 21.96 4.51 -11.23
C ASP A 88 20.66 3.70 -11.40
N ALA A 89 20.45 3.12 -12.59
CA ALA A 89 19.31 2.23 -12.82
C ALA A 89 19.30 1.02 -11.88
N ALA A 90 20.48 0.45 -11.58
CA ALA A 90 20.61 -0.70 -10.68
C ALA A 90 20.15 -0.39 -9.25
N GLN A 91 20.24 0.88 -8.82
CA GLN A 91 19.76 1.34 -7.51
C GLN A 91 18.22 1.38 -7.44
N ILE A 92 17.54 1.58 -8.56
CA ILE A 92 16.09 1.86 -8.64
C ILE A 92 15.31 0.62 -9.06
N THR A 93 15.75 -0.07 -10.10
CA THR A 93 14.96 -1.13 -10.75
C THR A 93 14.49 -2.27 -9.84
N PRO A 94 15.23 -2.71 -8.79
CA PRO A 94 14.71 -3.73 -7.88
C PRO A 94 13.44 -3.33 -7.12
N GLY A 95 13.12 -2.02 -7.08
CA GLY A 95 11.87 -1.54 -6.49
C GLY A 95 10.63 -1.96 -7.25
N ALA A 96 10.73 -2.27 -8.55
CA ALA A 96 9.62 -2.83 -9.34
C ALA A 96 9.24 -4.24 -8.86
N ASP A 97 10.23 -5.10 -8.60
CA ASP A 97 9.99 -6.44 -8.04
C ASP A 97 9.43 -6.35 -6.62
N TRP A 98 9.94 -5.41 -5.82
CA TRP A 98 9.42 -5.18 -4.48
C TRP A 98 7.94 -4.79 -4.52
N LEU A 99 7.56 -3.83 -5.38
CA LEU A 99 6.18 -3.37 -5.52
C LEU A 99 5.26 -4.48 -6.07
N TRP A 100 5.76 -5.30 -7.02
CA TRP A 100 5.04 -6.48 -7.51
C TRP A 100 4.68 -7.44 -6.37
N ASN A 101 5.65 -7.74 -5.50
CA ASN A 101 5.44 -8.64 -4.36
C ASN A 101 4.49 -8.00 -3.34
N ALA A 102 4.70 -6.73 -2.97
CA ALA A 102 3.88 -6.01 -2.01
C ALA A 102 2.42 -5.85 -2.47
N SER A 103 2.19 -5.77 -3.78
CA SER A 103 0.86 -5.69 -4.39
C SER A 103 0.21 -7.04 -4.67
N TYR A 104 0.77 -8.14 -4.21
CA TYR A 104 0.32 -9.51 -4.52
C TYR A 104 0.23 -9.79 -6.04
N GLY A 105 1.15 -9.23 -6.81
CA GLY A 105 1.16 -9.36 -8.27
C GLY A 105 0.07 -8.54 -8.98
N LYS A 106 -0.48 -7.51 -8.35
CA LYS A 106 -1.55 -6.70 -8.95
C LYS A 106 -1.04 -5.57 -9.82
N VAL A 107 0.15 -5.03 -9.56
CA VAL A 107 0.76 -3.97 -10.37
C VAL A 107 2.19 -4.33 -10.74
N TRP A 108 2.53 -4.13 -12.00
CA TRP A 108 3.86 -4.35 -12.55
C TRP A 108 4.39 -3.07 -13.19
N LEU A 109 5.57 -2.61 -12.76
CA LEU A 109 6.27 -1.50 -13.39
C LEU A 109 7.18 -2.03 -14.52
N ALA A 110 6.74 -1.87 -15.76
CA ALA A 110 7.54 -2.21 -16.94
C ALA A 110 8.50 -1.05 -17.26
N ILE A 111 9.67 -1.04 -16.62
CA ILE A 111 10.64 0.05 -16.72
C ILE A 111 11.50 -0.13 -17.96
N SER A 112 11.39 0.83 -18.89
CA SER A 112 12.26 0.96 -20.08
C SER A 112 13.34 1.99 -19.80
N GLN A 113 14.59 1.55 -19.74
CA GLN A 113 15.74 2.41 -19.44
C GLN A 113 16.32 2.99 -20.74
N HIS A 114 16.30 4.31 -20.89
CA HIS A 114 17.01 5.03 -21.95
C HIS A 114 18.43 5.38 -21.49
N ARG A 115 19.34 4.43 -21.59
CA ARG A 115 20.71 4.45 -21.01
C ARG A 115 21.65 5.43 -21.70
N GLN A 116 21.22 6.68 -21.80
CA GLN A 116 21.96 7.80 -22.35
C GLN A 116 21.79 8.99 -21.42
N TRP A 117 22.89 9.65 -21.05
CA TRP A 117 22.81 10.93 -20.38
C TRP A 117 22.34 12.00 -21.36
N VAL A 118 21.30 12.74 -20.99
CA VAL A 118 20.84 13.92 -21.70
C VAL A 118 21.16 15.17 -20.90
N ARG A 119 21.71 16.19 -21.56
CA ARG A 119 22.13 17.42 -20.90
C ARG A 119 20.94 18.33 -20.66
N MET A 120 20.69 18.65 -19.39
CA MET A 120 19.71 19.66 -18.97
C MET A 120 20.16 21.07 -19.42
N PRO A 121 19.21 21.97 -19.77
CA PRO A 121 19.53 23.31 -20.26
C PRO A 121 20.10 24.25 -19.19
N HIS A 122 19.78 24.00 -17.91
CA HIS A 122 20.16 24.85 -16.77
C HIS A 122 21.07 24.09 -15.79
N ALA A 123 21.75 24.83 -14.92
CA ALA A 123 22.53 24.24 -13.83
C ALA A 123 21.61 23.49 -12.83
N SER A 124 22.11 22.45 -12.18
CA SER A 124 21.33 21.69 -11.19
C SER A 124 20.82 22.56 -10.04
N THR A 125 21.60 23.59 -9.69
CA THR A 125 21.27 24.59 -8.65
C THR A 125 20.13 25.51 -9.02
N ASP A 126 19.83 25.68 -10.31
CA ASP A 126 18.81 26.62 -10.79
C ASP A 126 17.38 26.08 -10.60
N TYR A 127 17.23 24.78 -10.40
CA TYR A 127 15.92 24.13 -10.22
C TYR A 127 15.38 24.21 -8.77
N GLY A 128 16.17 24.68 -7.81
CA GLY A 128 15.70 24.96 -6.46
C GLY A 128 15.20 23.73 -5.67
N PHE A 129 15.80 22.55 -5.88
CA PHE A 129 15.42 21.33 -5.16
C PHE A 129 15.75 21.47 -3.66
N ALA A 130 14.76 21.92 -2.90
CA ALA A 130 14.81 22.03 -1.45
C ALA A 130 13.45 21.67 -0.86
N ARG A 131 13.37 21.38 0.45
CA ARG A 131 12.09 21.19 1.13
C ARG A 131 11.19 22.39 0.88
N GLY A 132 9.96 22.12 0.37
CA GLY A 132 9.03 23.15 -0.09
C GLY A 132 9.13 23.46 -1.59
N LEU A 133 9.80 22.61 -2.39
CA LEU A 133 9.74 22.68 -3.85
C LEU A 133 8.28 22.78 -4.30
N THR A 134 7.97 23.82 -5.09
CA THR A 134 6.59 23.99 -5.56
C THR A 134 6.30 23.07 -6.74
N HIS A 135 5.01 22.81 -6.96
CA HIS A 135 4.57 22.01 -8.10
C HIS A 135 5.06 22.60 -9.43
N GLU A 136 4.98 23.92 -9.58
CA GLU A 136 5.40 24.64 -10.79
C GLU A 136 6.90 24.52 -11.06
N ALA A 137 7.73 24.59 -10.00
CA ALA A 137 9.18 24.42 -10.13
C ALA A 137 9.52 22.98 -10.53
N HIS A 138 8.84 21.98 -9.95
CA HIS A 138 9.04 20.59 -10.33
C HIS A 138 8.53 20.32 -11.76
N GLU A 139 7.37 20.86 -12.14
CA GLU A 139 6.85 20.77 -13.51
C GLU A 139 7.84 21.37 -14.53
N ALA A 140 8.45 22.51 -14.22
CA ALA A 140 9.46 23.15 -15.09
C ALA A 140 10.69 22.25 -15.27
N TYR A 141 11.18 21.65 -14.17
CA TYR A 141 12.29 20.68 -14.24
C TYR A 141 11.96 19.49 -15.14
N ILE A 142 10.76 18.91 -14.99
CA ILE A 142 10.33 17.76 -15.81
C ILE A 142 10.15 18.18 -17.27
N LYS A 143 9.64 19.38 -17.56
CA LYS A 143 9.56 19.92 -18.93
C LYS A 143 10.93 19.99 -19.60
N ASP A 144 11.93 20.48 -18.89
CA ASP A 144 13.30 20.58 -19.42
C ASP A 144 13.91 19.19 -19.64
N ALA A 145 13.68 18.24 -18.70
CA ALA A 145 14.16 16.87 -18.84
C ALA A 145 13.51 16.15 -20.03
N VAL A 146 12.22 16.34 -20.21
CA VAL A 146 11.48 15.79 -21.35
C VAL A 146 11.96 16.41 -22.65
N ALA A 147 12.11 17.73 -22.73
CA ALA A 147 12.59 18.42 -23.93
C ALA A 147 14.03 17.98 -24.30
N ALA A 148 14.90 17.78 -23.33
CA ALA A 148 16.26 17.29 -23.57
C ALA A 148 16.28 15.83 -24.07
N ALA A 149 15.35 14.99 -23.63
CA ALA A 149 15.28 13.58 -24.02
C ALA A 149 14.41 13.31 -25.28
N ASP A 150 13.54 14.24 -25.67
CA ASP A 150 12.59 14.12 -26.79
C ASP A 150 13.21 13.64 -28.12
N PRO A 151 14.42 14.07 -28.52
CA PRO A 151 15.05 13.54 -29.74
C PRO A 151 15.36 12.03 -29.73
N TYR A 152 15.34 11.40 -28.56
CA TYR A 152 15.77 10.01 -28.34
C TYR A 152 14.69 9.11 -27.77
N VAL A 153 13.58 9.68 -27.26
CA VAL A 153 12.56 8.98 -26.49
C VAL A 153 11.18 9.30 -27.05
N ASP A 154 10.45 8.28 -27.46
CA ASP A 154 9.03 8.38 -27.82
C ASP A 154 8.20 8.26 -26.53
N PHE A 155 7.80 9.39 -25.97
CA PHE A 155 7.06 9.49 -24.72
C PHE A 155 5.62 8.95 -24.82
N SER A 156 5.05 8.84 -26.02
CA SER A 156 3.71 8.27 -26.22
C SER A 156 3.60 6.81 -25.78
N ARG A 157 4.74 6.14 -25.60
CA ARG A 157 4.82 4.73 -25.20
C ARG A 157 4.69 4.50 -23.71
N TYR A 158 4.73 5.56 -22.89
CA TYR A 158 4.84 5.46 -21.45
C TYR A 158 3.62 6.04 -20.74
N ASP A 159 3.28 5.41 -19.62
CA ASP A 159 2.23 5.87 -18.70
C ASP A 159 2.81 6.79 -17.62
N MET A 160 4.10 6.63 -17.29
CA MET A 160 4.80 7.33 -16.21
C MET A 160 6.25 7.57 -16.60
N LEU A 161 6.85 8.61 -16.05
CA LEU A 161 8.25 8.95 -16.28
C LEU A 161 9.06 8.86 -14.98
N TYR A 162 10.25 8.24 -15.04
CA TYR A 162 11.29 8.32 -14.03
C TYR A 162 12.44 9.17 -14.56
N VAL A 163 12.77 10.25 -13.87
CA VAL A 163 13.90 11.13 -14.19
C VAL A 163 15.01 10.89 -13.17
N VAL A 164 16.17 10.45 -13.65
CA VAL A 164 17.29 10.08 -12.81
C VAL A 164 18.44 11.04 -13.07
N PRO A 165 18.69 12.01 -12.18
CA PRO A 165 19.84 12.92 -12.28
C PRO A 165 21.13 12.18 -11.92
N THR A 166 22.23 12.58 -12.57
CA THR A 166 23.58 12.09 -12.26
C THR A 166 23.89 12.22 -10.78
N ARG A 167 24.67 11.30 -10.24
CA ARG A 167 25.13 11.30 -8.86
C ARG A 167 25.91 12.57 -8.47
N ASN A 168 26.51 13.25 -9.44
CA ASN A 168 27.21 14.50 -9.23
C ASN A 168 26.31 15.70 -8.95
N ALA A 169 25.01 15.61 -9.28
CA ALA A 169 24.03 16.69 -9.09
C ALA A 169 23.54 16.76 -7.64
N SER A 170 24.41 17.14 -6.71
CA SER A 170 24.09 17.21 -5.28
C SER A 170 22.97 18.20 -4.94
N ALA A 171 22.71 19.17 -5.82
CA ALA A 171 21.59 20.11 -5.66
C ALA A 171 20.21 19.42 -5.80
N ILE A 172 20.11 18.33 -6.57
CA ILE A 172 18.87 17.54 -6.68
C ILE A 172 18.82 16.56 -5.48
N SER A 173 18.56 17.09 -4.29
CA SER A 173 18.88 16.43 -3.02
C SER A 173 17.84 15.40 -2.56
N PHE A 174 16.59 15.48 -3.01
CA PHE A 174 15.50 14.59 -2.60
C PHE A 174 14.62 14.19 -3.78
N THR A 175 13.80 13.19 -3.59
CA THR A 175 12.94 12.58 -4.61
C THR A 175 11.51 13.09 -4.47
N PRO A 176 11.05 14.02 -5.35
CA PRO A 176 9.64 14.42 -5.42
C PRO A 176 8.87 13.64 -6.45
N THR A 177 7.57 13.45 -6.19
CA THR A 177 6.59 12.93 -7.14
C THR A 177 5.84 14.08 -7.82
N TYR A 178 5.73 14.04 -9.15
CA TYR A 178 4.89 14.91 -9.95
C TYR A 178 3.58 14.22 -10.31
N ILE A 179 2.48 14.92 -10.06
CA ILE A 179 1.13 14.55 -10.51
C ILE A 179 0.58 15.78 -11.23
N HIS A 180 0.19 15.62 -12.48
CA HIS A 180 -0.35 16.72 -13.29
C HIS A 180 -1.55 17.37 -12.61
N ASP A 181 -1.49 18.69 -12.43
CA ASP A 181 -2.64 19.50 -12.03
C ASP A 181 -3.51 19.78 -13.27
N PRO A 182 -4.78 19.32 -13.30
CA PRO A 182 -5.69 19.58 -14.42
C PRO A 182 -5.93 21.06 -14.73
N ALA A 183 -5.61 21.97 -13.80
CA ALA A 183 -5.69 23.41 -14.03
C ALA A 183 -4.52 23.97 -14.85
N THR A 184 -3.47 23.20 -15.11
CA THR A 184 -2.27 23.59 -15.86
C THR A 184 -2.24 22.98 -17.25
N VAL A 185 -1.33 23.45 -18.12
CA VAL A 185 -1.06 22.86 -19.43
C VAL A 185 -0.33 21.50 -19.28
N GLY A 186 0.42 21.33 -18.18
CA GLY A 186 1.19 20.14 -17.88
C GLY A 186 2.38 19.93 -18.79
N VAL A 187 3.01 18.76 -18.66
CA VAL A 187 4.15 18.30 -19.46
C VAL A 187 3.65 17.51 -20.65
N ARG A 188 4.03 17.92 -21.87
CA ARG A 188 3.59 17.27 -23.11
C ARG A 188 4.77 16.97 -24.03
N ALA A 189 4.76 15.78 -24.62
CA ALA A 189 5.68 15.34 -25.67
C ALA A 189 4.97 14.29 -26.55
N ASP A 190 5.33 14.16 -27.82
CA ASP A 190 4.81 13.17 -28.77
C ASP A 190 3.27 13.09 -28.81
N GLY A 191 2.59 14.23 -28.67
CA GLY A 191 1.13 14.30 -28.65
C GLY A 191 0.47 13.78 -27.37
N THR A 192 1.24 13.35 -26.37
CA THR A 192 0.73 12.84 -25.07
C THR A 192 0.92 13.84 -23.94
N LEU A 193 0.09 13.72 -22.90
CA LEU A 193 0.22 14.42 -21.62
C LEU A 193 0.85 13.46 -20.61
N LEU A 194 2.04 13.80 -20.13
CA LEU A 194 2.72 13.06 -19.06
C LEU A 194 2.14 13.46 -17.71
N LYS A 195 1.27 12.62 -17.16
CA LYS A 195 0.54 12.94 -15.94
C LYS A 195 1.31 12.64 -14.66
N TRP A 196 2.26 11.70 -14.72
CA TRP A 196 2.94 11.20 -13.53
C TRP A 196 4.43 11.06 -13.81
N ALA A 197 5.23 11.60 -12.90
CA ALA A 197 6.68 11.43 -12.94
C ALA A 197 7.27 11.38 -11.54
N VAL A 198 8.40 10.72 -11.39
CA VAL A 198 9.24 10.73 -10.19
C VAL A 198 10.63 11.20 -10.57
N THR A 199 11.15 12.19 -9.86
CA THR A 199 12.56 12.59 -9.98
C THR A 199 13.34 11.95 -8.85
N PHE A 200 14.27 11.02 -9.16
CA PHE A 200 15.07 10.32 -8.15
C PHE A 200 16.27 11.17 -7.74
N GLY A 201 16.14 11.92 -6.63
CA GLY A 201 17.22 12.74 -6.09
C GLY A 201 18.32 11.93 -5.40
N GLN A 202 19.29 12.66 -4.79
CA GLN A 202 20.45 12.02 -4.14
C GLN A 202 20.09 11.15 -2.93
N ASP A 203 18.91 11.34 -2.37
CA ASP A 203 18.36 10.50 -1.28
C ASP A 203 18.08 9.05 -1.73
N MET A 204 17.99 8.77 -3.04
CA MET A 204 17.88 7.41 -3.55
C MET A 204 19.05 6.51 -3.11
N TRP A 205 20.24 7.08 -2.91
CA TRP A 205 21.42 6.36 -2.44
C TRP A 205 21.33 5.97 -0.95
N HIS A 206 20.49 6.65 -0.20
CA HIS A 206 20.21 6.35 1.21
C HIS A 206 19.04 5.38 1.36
N TRP A 207 17.92 5.64 0.66
CA TRP A 207 16.69 4.87 0.82
C TRP A 207 16.69 3.56 0.02
N GLY A 208 17.43 3.49 -1.07
CA GLY A 208 17.49 2.32 -1.93
C GLY A 208 16.19 2.03 -2.71
N PRO A 209 16.00 0.79 -3.18
CA PRO A 209 14.94 0.45 -4.13
C PRO A 209 13.51 0.68 -3.62
N LYS A 210 13.27 0.64 -2.31
CA LYS A 210 11.92 0.87 -1.74
C LYS A 210 11.40 2.29 -1.98
N LEU A 211 12.30 3.24 -2.29
CA LEU A 211 11.93 4.59 -2.71
C LEU A 211 11.01 4.58 -3.92
N VAL A 212 11.21 3.64 -4.85
CA VAL A 212 10.30 3.44 -6.00
C VAL A 212 8.86 3.18 -5.55
N ALA A 213 8.69 2.32 -4.56
CA ALA A 213 7.36 1.98 -4.06
C ALA A 213 6.70 3.17 -3.34
N HIS A 214 7.48 3.90 -2.53
CA HIS A 214 7.02 5.10 -1.84
C HIS A 214 6.53 6.17 -2.84
N GLU A 215 7.40 6.60 -3.73
CA GLU A 215 7.09 7.69 -4.67
C GLU A 215 6.03 7.28 -5.70
N THR A 216 6.08 6.04 -6.18
CA THR A 216 5.02 5.54 -7.07
C THR A 216 3.68 5.43 -6.32
N GLY A 217 3.71 5.14 -5.01
CA GLY A 217 2.53 5.15 -4.14
C GLY A 217 1.79 6.48 -4.15
N HIS A 218 2.51 7.60 -4.17
CA HIS A 218 1.90 8.93 -4.32
C HIS A 218 1.16 9.07 -5.64
N THR A 219 1.68 8.55 -6.74
CA THR A 219 0.97 8.56 -8.03
C THR A 219 -0.32 7.73 -8.00
N PHE A 220 -0.46 6.81 -7.07
CA PHE A 220 -1.66 6.00 -6.83
C PHE A 220 -2.66 6.66 -5.85
N GLY A 221 -2.30 7.81 -5.28
CA GLY A 221 -3.13 8.58 -4.35
C GLY A 221 -2.86 8.30 -2.86
N LEU A 222 -1.73 7.66 -2.51
CA LEU A 222 -1.34 7.47 -1.12
C LEU A 222 -0.68 8.72 -0.54
N PRO A 223 -0.99 9.10 0.72
CA PRO A 223 -0.33 10.19 1.43
C PRO A 223 0.98 9.73 2.07
N ASP A 224 1.82 10.69 2.46
CA ASP A 224 2.87 10.44 3.44
C ASP A 224 2.27 10.15 4.81
N LEU A 225 2.77 9.11 5.45
CA LEU A 225 2.38 8.72 6.81
C LEU A 225 3.39 9.19 7.87
N TYR A 226 4.54 9.70 7.45
CA TYR A 226 5.48 10.36 8.37
C TYR A 226 5.06 11.81 8.66
N ALA A 227 5.53 12.35 9.78
CA ALA A 227 5.16 13.70 10.20
C ALA A 227 6.02 14.77 9.51
N PHE A 228 5.40 15.78 8.90
CA PHE A 228 6.10 16.91 8.30
C PHE A 228 6.66 17.90 9.34
N THR A 229 6.15 17.86 10.57
CA THR A 229 6.54 18.77 11.65
C THR A 229 6.78 18.01 12.94
N GLY A 230 7.55 18.59 13.85
CA GLY A 230 7.87 18.02 15.16
C GLY A 230 9.20 17.26 15.16
N ALA A 231 9.66 16.86 16.34
CA ALA A 231 10.99 16.28 16.54
C ALA A 231 11.13 14.84 16.03
N ASP A 232 10.01 14.07 16.04
CA ASP A 232 9.98 12.68 15.56
C ASP A 232 9.10 12.59 14.32
N ALA A 233 9.73 12.40 13.16
CA ALA A 233 9.04 12.24 11.90
C ALA A 233 8.24 10.93 11.81
N HIS A 234 8.63 9.90 12.55
CA HIS A 234 8.03 8.57 12.44
C HIS A 234 7.07 8.21 13.58
N ARG A 235 6.64 9.21 14.38
CA ARG A 235 5.80 9.03 15.58
C ARG A 235 4.41 8.44 15.31
N PHE A 236 3.90 8.49 14.08
CA PHE A 236 2.56 8.03 13.75
C PHE A 236 2.49 6.54 13.42
N VAL A 237 3.40 6.06 12.59
CA VAL A 237 3.36 4.69 12.07
C VAL A 237 4.70 3.95 12.14
N ALA A 238 5.77 4.61 12.62
CA ALA A 238 7.14 4.08 12.63
C ALA A 238 7.51 3.44 11.26
N GLY A 239 8.03 2.22 11.26
CA GLY A 239 8.41 1.48 10.07
C GLY A 239 7.39 0.46 9.58
N TRP A 240 6.12 0.56 9.98
CA TRP A 240 5.07 -0.40 9.62
C TRP A 240 4.50 -0.24 8.21
N ASP A 241 4.90 0.81 7.51
CA ASP A 241 4.48 1.06 6.13
C ASP A 241 5.56 1.84 5.38
N VAL A 242 5.75 1.53 4.10
CA VAL A 242 6.73 2.22 3.25
C VAL A 242 6.41 3.70 3.09
N MET A 243 5.13 4.11 3.18
CA MET A 243 4.72 5.52 3.16
C MET A 243 5.06 6.26 4.47
N GLY A 244 5.37 5.52 5.54
CA GLY A 244 5.80 6.07 6.84
C GLY A 244 7.31 6.12 7.02
N LEU A 245 8.01 5.06 6.60
CA LEU A 245 9.46 4.98 6.64
C LEU A 245 9.97 4.03 5.56
N ILE A 246 10.56 4.58 4.51
CA ILE A 246 11.06 3.82 3.35
C ILE A 246 12.05 2.72 3.76
N GLY A 247 12.99 3.05 4.64
CA GLY A 247 13.97 2.11 5.19
C GLY A 247 13.47 1.32 6.41
N GLY A 248 12.16 1.33 6.70
CA GLY A 248 11.58 0.64 7.85
C GLY A 248 11.74 -0.88 7.80
N PRO A 249 11.75 -1.53 8.98
CA PRO A 249 11.90 -2.99 9.08
C PRO A 249 10.65 -3.74 8.63
N GLY A 250 9.45 -3.14 8.76
CA GLY A 250 8.15 -3.69 8.37
C GLY A 250 7.47 -2.82 7.33
N SER A 251 7.99 -2.80 6.12
CA SER A 251 7.63 -1.83 5.10
C SER A 251 6.49 -2.27 4.18
N GLN A 252 5.81 -3.41 4.44
CA GLN A 252 4.60 -3.76 3.69
C GLN A 252 3.53 -2.69 3.89
N TYR A 253 2.83 -2.33 2.83
CA TYR A 253 1.70 -1.41 2.94
C TYR A 253 0.66 -1.94 3.94
N PHE A 254 0.02 -1.05 4.69
CA PHE A 254 -1.12 -1.43 5.53
C PHE A 254 -2.19 -2.15 4.69
N ALA A 255 -2.89 -3.10 5.31
CA ALA A 255 -4.02 -3.79 4.67
C ALA A 255 -5.10 -2.80 4.19
N TRP A 256 -5.28 -1.69 4.91
CA TRP A 256 -6.15 -0.58 4.52
C TRP A 256 -5.75 0.01 3.16
N GLN A 257 -4.47 0.35 2.99
CA GLN A 257 -3.96 0.90 1.73
C GLN A 257 -4.02 -0.15 0.61
N SER A 258 -3.66 -1.41 0.90
CA SER A 258 -3.80 -2.50 -0.06
C SER A 258 -5.24 -2.69 -0.52
N TRP A 259 -6.22 -2.46 0.35
CA TRP A 259 -7.64 -2.49 0.00
C TRP A 259 -8.05 -1.25 -0.82
N LYS A 260 -7.65 -0.05 -0.40
CA LYS A 260 -7.85 1.21 -1.15
C LYS A 260 -7.31 1.10 -2.58
N LEU A 261 -6.14 0.48 -2.76
CA LEU A 261 -5.49 0.28 -4.05
C LEU A 261 -6.09 -0.88 -4.88
N GLY A 262 -7.06 -1.64 -4.32
CA GLY A 262 -7.68 -2.78 -4.98
C GLY A 262 -6.77 -4.02 -5.07
N TRP A 263 -5.70 -4.08 -4.27
CA TRP A 263 -4.83 -5.26 -4.15
C TRP A 263 -5.45 -6.31 -3.23
N THR A 264 -6.12 -5.87 -2.19
CA THR A 264 -6.96 -6.69 -1.31
C THR A 264 -8.41 -6.57 -1.75
N ALA A 265 -9.11 -7.70 -1.92
CA ALA A 265 -10.50 -7.74 -2.34
C ALA A 265 -11.46 -7.54 -1.14
N ASP A 266 -12.68 -7.05 -1.40
CA ASP A 266 -13.72 -6.87 -0.38
C ASP A 266 -13.97 -8.14 0.47
N GLY A 267 -13.92 -9.33 -0.15
CA GLY A 267 -14.07 -10.60 0.56
C GLY A 267 -12.95 -10.94 1.55
N GLN A 268 -11.87 -10.17 1.56
CA GLN A 268 -10.74 -10.30 2.48
C GLN A 268 -10.80 -9.29 3.65
N VAL A 269 -11.89 -8.53 3.74
CA VAL A 269 -12.11 -7.49 4.76
C VAL A 269 -13.34 -7.84 5.58
N VAL A 270 -13.23 -7.74 6.89
CA VAL A 270 -14.38 -7.80 7.81
C VAL A 270 -14.73 -6.39 8.25
N CYS A 271 -15.96 -5.96 8.03
CA CYS A 271 -16.44 -4.63 8.41
C CYS A 271 -17.42 -4.71 9.58
N ARG A 272 -17.18 -3.87 10.60
CA ARG A 272 -18.08 -3.63 11.73
C ARG A 272 -18.45 -2.14 11.77
N ALA A 273 -19.53 -1.79 11.10
CA ALA A 273 -20.08 -0.42 11.07
C ALA A 273 -21.14 -0.16 12.13
N SER A 274 -21.86 -1.18 12.57
CA SER A 274 -22.90 -1.14 13.62
C SER A 274 -22.43 -1.81 14.91
N ALA A 275 -23.15 -1.61 16.02
CA ALA A 275 -22.88 -2.30 17.29
C ALA A 275 -22.93 -3.81 17.12
N GLY A 276 -22.04 -4.53 17.79
CA GLY A 276 -21.90 -5.98 17.73
C GLY A 276 -20.45 -6.43 17.77
N SER A 277 -20.23 -7.73 17.60
CA SER A 277 -18.89 -8.35 17.64
C SER A 277 -18.72 -9.34 16.50
N ASP A 278 -17.50 -9.37 15.94
CA ASP A 278 -17.04 -10.41 15.02
C ASP A 278 -15.80 -11.09 15.59
N THR A 279 -15.73 -12.41 15.43
CA THR A 279 -14.50 -13.16 15.65
C THR A 279 -14.00 -13.64 14.29
N VAL A 280 -12.75 -13.29 13.95
CA VAL A 280 -12.17 -13.55 12.64
C VAL A 280 -10.72 -14.00 12.77
N TYR A 281 -10.31 -14.92 11.90
CA TYR A 281 -8.89 -15.24 11.70
C TYR A 281 -8.33 -14.32 10.62
N LEU A 282 -7.30 -13.55 10.99
CA LEU A 282 -6.56 -12.65 10.10
C LEU A 282 -5.30 -13.37 9.61
N THR A 283 -5.21 -13.58 8.32
CA THR A 283 -3.95 -14.03 7.70
C THR A 283 -3.02 -12.84 7.54
N ALA A 284 -1.76 -13.02 7.88
CA ALA A 284 -0.76 -11.96 7.81
C ALA A 284 -0.74 -11.26 6.43
N VAL A 285 -0.53 -9.95 6.46
CA VAL A 285 -0.59 -9.09 5.25
C VAL A 285 0.47 -9.45 4.22
N GLU A 286 1.54 -10.10 4.63
CA GLU A 286 2.62 -10.55 3.74
C GLU A 286 2.18 -11.69 2.81
N TYR A 287 1.06 -12.37 3.08
CA TYR A 287 0.49 -13.42 2.23
C TYR A 287 -0.69 -12.87 1.41
N GLY A 288 -0.81 -13.26 0.14
CA GLY A 288 -1.87 -12.75 -0.76
C GLY A 288 -3.28 -13.29 -0.53
N SER A 289 -3.46 -14.31 0.33
CA SER A 289 -4.74 -14.99 0.53
C SER A 289 -5.29 -14.82 1.96
N GLY A 290 -6.54 -15.18 2.19
CA GLY A 290 -7.21 -15.11 3.49
C GLY A 290 -7.73 -13.71 3.84
N THR A 291 -8.35 -13.58 5.02
CA THR A 291 -8.84 -12.27 5.52
C THR A 291 -7.65 -11.44 5.99
N LYS A 292 -7.55 -10.21 5.52
CA LYS A 292 -6.40 -9.33 5.78
C LYS A 292 -6.58 -8.42 6.96
N MET A 293 -7.79 -7.96 7.18
CA MET A 293 -8.09 -7.03 8.26
C MET A 293 -9.52 -7.10 8.72
N ALA A 294 -9.75 -6.59 9.94
CA ALA A 294 -11.07 -6.20 10.40
C ALA A 294 -11.09 -4.68 10.63
N VAL A 295 -12.12 -4.02 10.09
CA VAL A 295 -12.33 -2.58 10.18
C VAL A 295 -13.52 -2.31 11.08
N VAL A 296 -13.32 -1.48 12.11
CA VAL A 296 -14.39 -0.99 12.99
C VAL A 296 -14.60 0.49 12.69
N ARG A 297 -15.64 0.81 11.93
CA ARG A 297 -15.97 2.19 11.59
C ARG A 297 -16.48 2.94 12.82
N THR A 298 -15.87 4.08 13.14
CA THR A 298 -16.22 4.91 14.31
C THR A 298 -16.88 6.22 13.96
N GLY A 299 -16.73 6.68 12.72
CA GLY A 299 -17.30 7.96 12.25
C GLY A 299 -17.43 8.03 10.73
N PRO A 300 -17.78 9.19 10.20
CA PRO A 300 -17.86 9.41 8.75
C PRO A 300 -16.49 9.24 8.07
N THR A 301 -15.41 9.68 8.73
CA THR A 301 -14.03 9.68 8.23
C THR A 301 -13.10 8.81 9.06
N THR A 302 -13.57 8.16 10.15
CA THR A 302 -12.72 7.46 11.11
C THR A 302 -13.07 6.00 11.25
N ALA A 303 -12.02 5.18 11.41
CA ALA A 303 -12.13 3.76 11.74
C ALA A 303 -10.91 3.31 12.55
N TYR A 304 -11.08 2.23 13.31
CA TYR A 304 -9.98 1.38 13.76
C TYR A 304 -9.84 0.18 12.84
N VAL A 305 -8.60 -0.19 12.58
CA VAL A 305 -8.27 -1.36 11.75
C VAL A 305 -7.36 -2.26 12.57
N VAL A 306 -7.53 -3.56 12.43
CA VAL A 306 -6.61 -4.58 12.94
C VAL A 306 -6.22 -5.51 11.79
N GLU A 307 -4.93 -5.75 11.65
CA GLU A 307 -4.31 -6.67 10.69
C GLU A 307 -3.27 -7.55 11.38
N SER A 308 -2.83 -8.61 10.72
CA SER A 308 -1.78 -9.49 11.22
C SER A 308 -0.45 -9.19 10.54
N ARG A 309 0.66 -9.14 11.30
CA ARG A 309 2.02 -8.93 10.81
C ARG A 309 2.93 -10.09 11.18
N ARG A 310 3.77 -10.53 10.22
CA ARG A 310 4.77 -11.58 10.39
C ARG A 310 6.13 -11.14 9.86
N ALA A 311 7.21 -11.65 10.45
CA ALA A 311 8.59 -11.37 10.06
C ALA A 311 8.97 -12.15 8.79
N VAL A 312 8.26 -11.91 7.68
CA VAL A 312 8.50 -12.56 6.38
C VAL A 312 8.37 -11.54 5.24
N GLN A 313 8.94 -11.84 4.08
CA GLN A 313 8.87 -11.01 2.87
C GLN A 313 9.26 -9.55 3.14
N ALA A 314 8.36 -8.58 2.83
CA ALA A 314 8.60 -7.16 3.03
C ALA A 314 8.84 -6.78 4.50
N ASP A 315 8.32 -7.58 5.42
CA ASP A 315 8.40 -7.38 6.86
C ASP A 315 9.46 -8.27 7.54
N GLY A 316 10.37 -8.84 6.77
CA GLY A 316 11.39 -9.77 7.29
C GLY A 316 12.28 -9.20 8.41
N GLY A 317 12.31 -7.89 8.61
CA GLY A 317 13.12 -7.20 9.61
C GLY A 317 12.35 -6.65 10.80
N VAL A 318 11.03 -6.90 10.93
CA VAL A 318 10.23 -6.34 12.03
C VAL A 318 10.72 -6.79 13.41
N CYS A 319 10.64 -5.88 14.36
CA CYS A 319 11.06 -6.12 15.75
C CYS A 319 10.04 -6.96 16.52
N SER A 320 8.78 -6.94 16.12
CA SER A 320 7.69 -7.67 16.76
C SER A 320 6.69 -8.15 15.71
N THR A 321 5.96 -9.22 16.01
CA THR A 321 4.87 -9.76 15.19
C THR A 321 3.60 -9.87 16.02
N GLY A 322 2.44 -9.87 15.36
CA GLY A 322 1.16 -9.96 16.06
C GLY A 322 0.06 -9.19 15.35
N ALA A 323 -1.02 -8.92 16.07
CA ALA A 323 -2.12 -8.10 15.60
C ALA A 323 -1.76 -6.62 15.72
N LEU A 324 -1.57 -5.95 14.59
CA LEU A 324 -1.29 -4.51 14.53
C LEU A 324 -2.61 -3.75 14.47
N VAL A 325 -2.85 -2.89 15.46
CA VAL A 325 -4.03 -2.02 15.54
C VAL A 325 -3.64 -0.61 15.16
N TYR A 326 -4.43 0.05 14.33
CA TYR A 326 -4.23 1.45 13.99
C TYR A 326 -5.55 2.18 13.74
N LYS A 327 -5.52 3.49 13.92
CA LYS A 327 -6.62 4.39 13.62
C LYS A 327 -6.41 5.01 12.25
N ILE A 328 -7.48 5.09 11.46
CA ILE A 328 -7.56 5.86 10.22
C ILE A 328 -8.44 7.08 10.46
N ASP A 329 -8.02 8.22 9.90
CA ASP A 329 -8.87 9.40 9.72
C ASP A 329 -8.63 10.01 8.33
N THR A 330 -9.57 9.80 7.42
CA THR A 330 -9.49 10.26 6.03
C THR A 330 -9.66 11.77 5.88
N SER A 331 -9.94 12.49 6.96
CA SER A 331 -10.01 13.96 6.98
C SER A 331 -8.68 14.62 7.33
N VAL A 332 -7.69 13.82 7.76
CA VAL A 332 -6.35 14.31 8.10
C VAL A 332 -5.47 14.31 6.87
N GLN A 333 -4.75 15.41 6.66
CA GLN A 333 -3.89 15.58 5.49
C GLN A 333 -2.60 14.77 5.59
N THR A 334 -1.98 14.55 4.44
CA THR A 334 -0.62 14.00 4.29
C THR A 334 0.35 14.67 5.27
N GLY A 335 1.23 13.92 5.89
CA GLY A 335 2.20 14.41 6.86
C GLY A 335 1.64 14.86 8.22
N GLN A 336 0.32 14.72 8.45
CA GLN A 336 -0.33 15.11 9.70
C GLN A 336 -0.87 13.91 10.51
N GLY A 337 -0.58 12.67 10.09
CA GLY A 337 -0.96 11.45 10.77
C GLY A 337 -2.36 10.95 10.43
N PRO A 338 -2.71 10.77 9.13
CA PRO A 338 -3.98 10.17 8.72
C PRO A 338 -4.11 8.71 9.17
N VAL A 339 -2.99 8.04 9.39
CA VAL A 339 -2.88 6.72 10.03
C VAL A 339 -2.06 6.85 11.30
N GLN A 340 -2.53 6.27 12.40
CA GLN A 340 -1.82 6.26 13.68
C GLN A 340 -1.85 4.85 14.29
N VAL A 341 -0.68 4.26 14.44
CA VAL A 341 -0.51 2.95 15.07
C VAL A 341 -0.78 3.06 16.57
N VAL A 342 -1.53 2.11 17.10
CA VAL A 342 -1.77 1.96 18.53
C VAL A 342 -0.66 1.09 19.12
N ASP A 343 0.06 1.65 20.06
CA ASP A 343 1.14 0.94 20.74
C ASP A 343 0.59 0.01 21.84
N ALA A 344 0.81 -1.29 21.70
CA ALA A 344 0.46 -2.25 22.77
C ALA A 344 1.40 -2.14 23.98
N LYS A 345 2.55 -1.50 23.82
CA LYS A 345 3.63 -1.47 24.80
C LYS A 345 4.22 -0.07 25.02
N PRO A 346 3.37 0.97 25.27
CA PRO A 346 3.76 2.38 25.23
C PRO A 346 4.83 2.79 26.26
N TYR A 347 5.12 1.93 27.23
CA TYR A 347 6.12 2.17 28.27
C TYR A 347 7.30 1.20 28.19
N ALA A 348 7.35 0.33 27.21
CA ALA A 348 8.47 -0.58 27.02
C ALA A 348 9.68 0.18 26.46
N THR A 349 10.87 -0.25 26.85
CA THR A 349 12.09 0.18 26.18
C THR A 349 12.24 -0.68 24.91
N PRO A 350 12.28 -0.07 23.72
CA PRO A 350 12.48 -0.84 22.50
C PRO A 350 13.75 -1.68 22.54
N ALA A 351 13.73 -2.85 21.91
CA ALA A 351 14.91 -3.67 21.75
C ALA A 351 16.00 -2.91 20.96
N ALA A 352 17.26 -3.31 21.12
CA ALA A 352 18.36 -2.68 20.43
C ALA A 352 18.13 -2.71 18.90
N GLY A 353 18.22 -1.56 18.26
CA GLY A 353 17.94 -1.38 16.84
C GLY A 353 16.47 -1.16 16.46
N CYS A 354 15.55 -1.23 17.42
CA CYS A 354 14.14 -0.94 17.24
C CYS A 354 13.79 0.46 17.75
N ARG A 355 12.74 1.06 17.19
CA ARG A 355 12.21 2.38 17.55
C ARG A 355 10.97 2.23 18.45
N PRO A 356 10.50 3.28 19.12
CA PRO A 356 9.14 3.32 19.61
C PRO A 356 8.14 2.93 18.52
N LEU A 357 7.08 2.22 18.83
CA LEU A 357 6.09 1.61 17.94
C LEU A 357 6.57 0.39 17.12
N ASP A 358 7.86 0.07 17.03
CA ASP A 358 8.31 -1.15 16.34
C ASP A 358 7.90 -2.44 17.11
N ASP A 359 7.48 -2.32 18.37
CA ASP A 359 6.92 -3.39 19.19
C ASP A 359 5.40 -3.23 19.44
N ALA A 360 4.74 -2.36 18.67
CA ALA A 360 3.31 -2.04 18.79
C ALA A 360 2.31 -3.22 18.65
N PRO A 361 2.59 -4.34 17.94
CA PRO A 361 1.61 -5.42 17.80
C PRO A 361 1.16 -6.01 19.12
N PHE A 362 -0.14 -6.31 19.20
CA PHE A 362 -0.79 -7.03 20.30
C PHE A 362 -0.59 -8.54 20.15
N TRP A 363 -0.31 -9.21 21.25
CA TRP A 363 -0.13 -10.66 21.29
C TRP A 363 -1.39 -11.38 21.78
N ALA A 364 -1.44 -12.70 21.61
CA ALA A 364 -2.53 -13.53 22.13
C ALA A 364 -2.75 -13.28 23.64
N GLY A 365 -4.00 -13.00 24.02
CA GLY A 365 -4.40 -12.62 25.37
C GLY A 365 -4.40 -11.11 25.64
N GLU A 366 -3.80 -10.29 24.77
CA GLU A 366 -3.82 -8.83 24.90
C GLU A 366 -5.06 -8.22 24.22
N SER A 367 -5.39 -6.99 24.58
CA SER A 367 -6.51 -6.27 24.01
C SER A 367 -6.27 -4.75 24.00
N PHE A 368 -6.85 -4.11 22.99
CA PHE A 368 -7.00 -2.66 22.89
C PHE A 368 -8.45 -2.26 23.17
N THR A 369 -8.66 -1.13 23.83
CA THR A 369 -10.00 -0.55 24.04
C THR A 369 -9.94 0.97 23.93
N ASP A 370 -10.76 1.55 23.06
CA ASP A 370 -11.11 2.96 23.05
C ASP A 370 -12.58 3.10 23.45
N ALA A 371 -12.82 3.40 24.73
CA ALA A 371 -14.16 3.53 25.29
C ALA A 371 -14.92 4.72 24.69
N ALA A 372 -14.22 5.79 24.32
CA ALA A 372 -14.84 6.99 23.74
C ALA A 372 -15.32 6.73 22.31
N ALA A 373 -14.56 5.94 21.54
CA ALA A 373 -14.94 5.51 20.18
C ALA A 373 -15.89 4.30 20.18
N GLY A 374 -16.08 3.64 21.34
CA GLY A 374 -16.90 2.45 21.46
C GLY A 374 -16.29 1.23 20.75
N VAL A 375 -14.96 1.04 20.87
CA VAL A 375 -14.23 -0.02 20.15
C VAL A 375 -13.40 -0.85 21.12
N ARG A 376 -13.41 -2.17 20.90
CA ARG A 376 -12.48 -3.10 21.51
C ARG A 376 -11.97 -4.10 20.48
N VAL A 377 -10.67 -4.39 20.55
CA VAL A 377 -9.98 -5.45 19.81
C VAL A 377 -9.33 -6.39 20.80
N GLU A 378 -9.60 -7.69 20.70
CA GLU A 378 -9.03 -8.74 21.57
C GLU A 378 -8.29 -9.74 20.67
N VAL A 379 -7.05 -10.07 20.99
CA VAL A 379 -6.29 -11.12 20.32
C VAL A 379 -6.52 -12.43 21.06
N LEU A 380 -7.29 -13.34 20.50
CA LEU A 380 -7.72 -14.58 21.14
C LEU A 380 -6.70 -15.71 21.00
N ALA A 381 -6.04 -15.79 19.85
CA ALA A 381 -5.04 -16.80 19.53
C ALA A 381 -4.13 -16.31 18.40
N ALA A 382 -2.96 -16.92 18.27
CA ALA A 382 -2.00 -16.69 17.20
C ALA A 382 -1.37 -18.00 16.76
N ASP A 383 -0.99 -18.08 15.47
CA ASP A 383 -0.17 -19.16 14.94
C ASP A 383 0.92 -18.63 13.99
N GLY A 384 1.60 -19.48 13.24
CA GLY A 384 2.66 -19.07 12.30
C GLY A 384 2.18 -18.24 11.11
N TYR A 385 0.87 -18.14 10.87
CA TYR A 385 0.30 -17.49 9.67
C TYR A 385 -0.61 -16.31 9.98
N GLY A 386 -1.05 -16.15 11.23
CA GLY A 386 -1.98 -15.08 11.58
C GLY A 386 -2.49 -15.10 13.01
N GLU A 387 -3.49 -14.25 13.29
CA GLU A 387 -4.17 -14.12 14.57
C GLU A 387 -5.67 -14.34 14.43
N THR A 388 -6.25 -15.00 15.45
CA THR A 388 -7.70 -14.92 15.69
C THR A 388 -7.98 -13.73 16.59
N VAL A 389 -8.74 -12.76 16.07
CA VAL A 389 -9.11 -11.57 16.82
C VAL A 389 -10.63 -11.50 17.00
N ARG A 390 -11.06 -10.85 18.08
CA ARG A 390 -12.44 -10.39 18.26
C ARG A 390 -12.46 -8.88 18.19
N VAL A 391 -13.27 -8.32 17.29
CA VAL A 391 -13.55 -6.89 17.22
C VAL A 391 -14.97 -6.63 17.72
N THR A 392 -15.12 -5.62 18.57
CA THR A 392 -16.41 -5.24 19.16
C THR A 392 -16.62 -3.75 19.02
N LYS A 393 -17.85 -3.36 18.66
CA LYS A 393 -18.36 -1.99 18.62
C LYS A 393 -19.63 -1.90 19.47
N TRP A 394 -19.78 -0.85 20.30
CA TRP A 394 -20.98 -0.60 21.11
C TRP A 394 -21.49 0.84 20.99
#